data_0b5302e03fbeb35a3e02aa2040d1811b
#
_entry.id   0b5302e03fbeb35a3e02aa2040d1811b
#
_cell.length_a   1.000
_cell.length_b   1.000
_cell.length_c   1.000
_cell.angle_alpha   90.00
_cell.angle_beta   90.00
_cell.angle_gamma   90.00
#
_symmetry.space_group_name_H-M   'P 1'
#
loop_
_entity.id
_entity.type
_entity.pdbx_description
1 polymer ?
#
loop_
_entity_poly.entity_id
_entity_poly.type
_entity_poly.pdbx_seq_one_letter_code
_entity_poly.pdbx_strand_id
1 'polypeptide(L)'
;MPARWRVAVDWLASHVQLGWASCPLTQNGCIRILSLAGHRNAQSPASVSQRLGERAAGGKHEFWPDSVSLLDAGRAQWDHVLASRQVTDVYLLALAVSHGGRLVTLDRAIGIKSVAGAQAKHLLTLG
;
A
#
# COMPACT_ATOMS: atom_id res chain seq x y z
N MET A 1 -16.51 -7.52 -9.81
CA MET A 1 -15.45 -6.69 -9.27
C MET A 1 -15.56 -5.26 -9.76
N PRO A 2 -15.40 -4.26 -8.91
CA PRO A 2 -15.45 -2.88 -9.37
C PRO A 2 -14.36 -2.57 -10.40
N ALA A 3 -14.66 -1.63 -11.30
CA ALA A 3 -13.69 -1.21 -12.34
C ALA A 3 -12.38 -0.73 -11.74
N ARG A 4 -12.41 -0.06 -10.58
CA ARG A 4 -11.23 0.40 -9.88
C ARG A 4 -10.28 -0.74 -9.52
N TRP A 5 -10.84 -1.86 -9.07
CA TRP A 5 -10.04 -3.03 -8.73
C TRP A 5 -9.33 -3.59 -9.96
N ARG A 6 -10.03 -3.63 -11.09
CA ARG A 6 -9.43 -4.10 -12.35
C ARG A 6 -8.26 -3.21 -12.78
N VAL A 7 -8.40 -1.89 -12.64
CA VAL A 7 -7.31 -0.96 -12.95
C VAL A 7 -6.08 -1.28 -12.10
N ALA A 8 -6.26 -1.53 -10.80
CA ALA A 8 -5.16 -1.87 -9.92
C ALA A 8 -4.49 -3.19 -10.30
N VAL A 9 -5.28 -4.22 -10.61
CA VAL A 9 -4.75 -5.53 -11.01
C VAL A 9 -3.97 -5.43 -12.31
N ASP A 10 -4.51 -4.74 -13.30
CA ASP A 10 -3.85 -4.58 -14.60
C ASP A 10 -2.54 -3.81 -14.47
N TRP A 11 -2.55 -2.74 -13.67
CA TRP A 11 -1.34 -1.97 -13.43
C TRP A 11 -0.27 -2.81 -12.76
N LEU A 12 -0.65 -3.56 -11.73
CA LEU A 12 0.28 -4.41 -10.99
C LEU A 12 0.88 -5.48 -11.90
N ALA A 13 0.05 -6.14 -12.72
CA ALA A 13 0.53 -7.17 -13.65
C ALA A 13 1.58 -6.60 -14.61
N SER A 14 1.43 -5.34 -15.03
CA SER A 14 2.37 -4.68 -15.96
C SER A 14 3.66 -4.23 -15.28
N HIS A 15 3.64 -3.98 -13.96
CA HIS A 15 4.74 -3.27 -13.28
C HIS A 15 5.43 -4.10 -12.20
N VAL A 16 4.91 -5.26 -11.85
CA VAL A 16 5.48 -6.08 -10.76
C VAL A 16 6.93 -6.48 -11.03
N GLN A 17 7.31 -6.60 -12.30
CA GLN A 17 8.68 -6.97 -12.68
C GLN A 17 9.69 -5.86 -12.40
N LEU A 18 9.24 -4.62 -12.23
CA LEU A 18 10.11 -3.51 -11.87
C LEU A 18 10.48 -3.50 -10.40
N GLY A 19 9.90 -4.41 -9.63
CA GLY A 19 10.08 -4.48 -8.20
C GLY A 19 8.87 -3.98 -7.43
N TRP A 20 8.60 -4.60 -6.31
CA TRP A 20 7.51 -4.21 -5.43
C TRP A 20 7.92 -4.46 -3.99
N ALA A 21 7.26 -3.79 -3.08
CA ALA A 21 7.54 -3.92 -1.65
C ALA A 21 6.27 -4.19 -0.88
N SER A 22 6.40 -4.89 0.22
CA SER A 22 5.34 -4.98 1.21
C SER A 22 5.92 -4.81 2.61
N CYS A 23 5.06 -4.41 3.54
CA CYS A 23 5.41 -4.23 4.94
C CYS A 23 4.43 -5.04 5.78
N PRO A 24 4.67 -5.22 7.08
CA PRO A 24 3.76 -5.97 7.94
C PRO A 24 2.31 -5.48 7.85
N LEU A 25 2.10 -4.17 7.80
CA LEU A 25 0.76 -3.59 7.70
C LEU A 25 0.05 -4.00 6.41
N THR A 26 0.71 -3.90 5.27
CA THR A 26 0.11 -4.27 3.98
C THR A 26 -0.08 -5.77 3.83
N GLN A 27 0.85 -6.57 4.34
CA GLN A 27 0.72 -8.02 4.35
C GLN A 27 -0.49 -8.46 5.16
N ASN A 28 -0.63 -7.93 6.36
CA ASN A 28 -1.76 -8.20 7.23
C ASN A 28 -3.08 -7.79 6.57
N GLY A 29 -3.10 -6.60 5.97
CA GLY A 29 -4.29 -6.10 5.28
C GLY A 29 -4.68 -6.96 4.09
N CYS A 30 -3.72 -7.42 3.31
CA CYS A 30 -3.96 -8.29 2.17
C CYS A 30 -4.62 -9.61 2.61
N ILE A 31 -4.04 -10.25 3.64
CA ILE A 31 -4.58 -11.52 4.16
C ILE A 31 -6.00 -11.31 4.67
N ARG A 32 -6.23 -10.26 5.43
CA ARG A 32 -7.53 -9.97 6.01
C ARG A 32 -8.60 -9.73 4.95
N ILE A 33 -8.28 -8.90 3.95
CA ILE A 33 -9.28 -8.49 2.96
C ILE A 33 -9.60 -9.64 1.99
N LEU A 34 -8.59 -10.38 1.53
CA LEU A 34 -8.82 -11.46 0.58
C LEU A 34 -9.47 -12.69 1.20
N SER A 35 -9.47 -12.78 2.53
CA SER A 35 -10.12 -13.88 3.25
C SER A 35 -11.44 -13.49 3.89
N LEU A 36 -11.94 -12.26 3.65
CA LEU A 36 -13.22 -11.84 4.19
C LEU A 36 -14.37 -12.71 3.66
N ALA A 37 -15.18 -13.21 4.57
CA ALA A 37 -16.43 -13.87 4.22
C ALA A 37 -17.29 -12.89 3.42
N GLY A 38 -17.82 -13.32 2.30
CA GLY A 38 -18.58 -12.44 1.41
C GLY A 38 -17.74 -11.78 0.32
N HIS A 39 -16.41 -11.82 0.42
CA HIS A 39 -15.56 -11.45 -0.71
C HIS A 39 -15.81 -12.46 -1.84
N ARG A 40 -15.90 -12.00 -3.08
CA ARG A 40 -16.34 -12.82 -4.20
C ARG A 40 -15.55 -14.10 -4.39
N ASN A 41 -14.26 -14.07 -4.19
CA ASN A 41 -13.38 -15.22 -4.33
C ASN A 41 -12.64 -15.47 -3.01
N ALA A 42 -13.40 -15.40 -1.90
CA ALA A 42 -12.83 -15.55 -0.58
C ALA A 42 -12.06 -16.86 -0.44
N GLN A 43 -10.86 -16.77 0.09
CA GLN A 43 -10.00 -17.91 0.39
C GLN A 43 -9.72 -17.92 1.89
N SER A 44 -9.23 -19.05 2.40
CA SER A 44 -8.85 -19.09 3.79
C SER A 44 -7.65 -18.17 4.07
N PRO A 45 -7.53 -17.63 5.28
CA PRO A 45 -6.31 -16.88 5.64
C PRO A 45 -5.02 -17.66 5.39
N ALA A 46 -5.03 -18.95 5.66
CA ALA A 46 -3.85 -19.80 5.42
C ALA A 46 -3.49 -19.86 3.93
N SER A 47 -4.48 -20.00 3.06
CA SER A 47 -4.27 -20.04 1.61
C SER A 47 -3.72 -18.71 1.10
N VAL A 48 -4.30 -17.59 1.53
CA VAL A 48 -3.84 -16.25 1.13
C VAL A 48 -2.41 -16.03 1.60
N SER A 49 -2.12 -16.38 2.86
CA SER A 49 -0.78 -16.23 3.43
C SER A 49 0.27 -17.02 2.66
N GLN A 50 -0.05 -18.27 2.29
CA GLN A 50 0.87 -19.11 1.53
C GLN A 50 1.17 -18.49 0.16
N ARG A 51 0.15 -18.05 -0.56
CA ARG A 51 0.32 -17.46 -1.89
C ARG A 51 1.09 -16.15 -1.85
N LEU A 52 0.81 -15.32 -0.84
CA LEU A 52 1.54 -14.07 -0.66
C LEU A 52 3.00 -14.34 -0.36
N GLY A 53 3.28 -15.31 0.53
CA GLY A 53 4.66 -15.70 0.86
C GLY A 53 5.43 -16.22 -0.36
N GLU A 54 4.79 -17.00 -1.21
CA GLU A 54 5.40 -17.49 -2.45
C GLU A 54 5.75 -16.32 -3.38
N ARG A 55 4.86 -15.35 -3.52
CA ARG A 55 5.11 -14.16 -4.33
C ARG A 55 6.24 -13.32 -3.76
N ALA A 56 6.27 -13.16 -2.44
CA ALA A 56 7.32 -12.38 -1.77
C ALA A 56 8.70 -13.04 -1.89
N ALA A 57 8.76 -14.36 -2.07
CA ALA A 57 10.01 -15.08 -2.28
C ALA A 57 10.53 -14.99 -3.73
N GLY A 58 9.77 -14.37 -4.64
CA GLY A 58 10.02 -14.43 -6.08
C GLY A 58 11.10 -13.52 -6.65
N GLY A 59 11.93 -12.88 -5.84
CA GLY A 59 13.14 -12.19 -6.28
C GLY A 59 12.98 -10.71 -6.66
N LYS A 60 11.77 -10.22 -6.88
CA LYS A 60 11.51 -8.80 -7.16
C LYS A 60 10.83 -8.09 -6.00
N HIS A 61 10.67 -8.78 -4.89
CA HIS A 61 10.05 -8.24 -3.69
C HIS A 61 11.10 -7.76 -2.70
N GLU A 62 10.81 -6.62 -2.06
CA GLU A 62 11.59 -6.10 -0.96
C GLU A 62 10.68 -5.96 0.27
N PHE A 63 11.12 -6.48 1.40
CA PHE A 63 10.38 -6.31 2.65
C PHE A 63 10.77 -4.98 3.29
N TRP A 64 9.77 -4.16 3.59
CA TRP A 64 9.96 -2.90 4.33
C TRP A 64 9.41 -3.06 5.74
N PRO A 65 10.27 -3.00 6.77
CA PRO A 65 9.75 -2.97 8.14
C PRO A 65 8.86 -1.74 8.36
N ASP A 66 7.91 -1.84 9.29
CA ASP A 66 7.11 -0.69 9.72
C ASP A 66 7.96 0.23 10.59
N SER A 67 8.93 0.91 10.00
CA SER A 67 9.99 1.64 10.69
C SER A 67 9.73 3.13 10.85
N VAL A 68 8.57 3.60 10.39
CA VAL A 68 8.19 5.01 10.42
C VAL A 68 7.12 5.20 11.49
N SER A 69 7.15 6.31 12.19
CA SER A 69 6.09 6.70 13.12
C SER A 69 5.44 8.00 12.66
N LEU A 70 4.12 8.03 12.61
CA LEU A 70 3.39 9.27 12.34
C LEU A 70 3.46 10.24 13.52
N LEU A 71 3.95 9.81 14.67
CA LEU A 71 4.16 10.67 15.82
C LEU A 71 5.49 11.40 15.78
N ASP A 72 6.38 11.06 14.85
CA ASP A 72 7.61 11.79 14.67
C ASP A 72 7.30 13.24 14.28
N ALA A 73 7.96 14.18 14.94
CA ALA A 73 7.69 15.60 14.73
C ALA A 73 7.87 15.99 13.25
N GLY A 74 6.85 16.64 12.70
CA GLY A 74 6.87 17.16 11.34
C GLY A 74 6.70 16.13 10.22
N ARG A 75 6.57 14.84 10.54
CA ARG A 75 6.43 13.82 9.48
C ARG A 75 5.09 13.90 8.78
N ALA A 76 4.00 13.84 9.53
CA ALA A 76 2.66 13.99 8.98
C ALA A 76 2.25 15.46 9.01
N GLN A 77 1.70 15.93 7.91
CA GLN A 77 1.17 17.28 7.80
C GLN A 77 -0.33 17.21 8.06
N TRP A 78 -0.72 17.25 9.33
CA TRP A 78 -2.08 16.94 9.78
C TRP A 78 -3.12 17.89 9.19
N ASP A 79 -2.75 19.10 8.81
CA ASP A 79 -3.66 20.05 8.13
C ASP A 79 -4.15 19.52 6.79
N HIS A 80 -3.43 18.58 6.21
CA HIS A 80 -3.75 17.95 4.94
C HIS A 80 -4.31 16.53 5.10
N VAL A 81 -4.64 16.12 6.32
CA VAL A 81 -5.24 14.81 6.63
C VAL A 81 -6.62 15.09 7.21
N LEU A 82 -7.67 14.95 6.39
CA LEU A 82 -8.99 15.44 6.73
C LEU A 82 -9.92 14.38 7.32
N ALA A 83 -9.58 13.10 7.20
CA ALA A 83 -10.44 12.02 7.66
C ALA A 83 -9.62 10.85 8.18
N SER A 84 -10.19 10.13 9.15
CA SER A 84 -9.53 8.97 9.76
C SER A 84 -9.19 7.89 8.75
N ARG A 85 -10.00 7.72 7.71
CA ARG A 85 -9.76 6.71 6.67
C ARG A 85 -8.49 6.97 5.86
N GLN A 86 -7.93 8.18 5.91
CA GLN A 86 -6.71 8.54 5.20
C GLN A 86 -5.44 8.18 5.97
N VAL A 87 -5.54 7.86 7.26
CA VAL A 87 -4.37 7.70 8.14
C VAL A 87 -3.46 6.57 7.68
N THR A 88 -4.02 5.42 7.27
CA THR A 88 -3.21 4.32 6.78
C THR A 88 -2.43 4.69 5.52
N ASP A 89 -3.05 5.37 4.58
CA ASP A 89 -2.38 5.82 3.36
C ASP A 89 -1.31 6.87 3.64
N VAL A 90 -1.56 7.75 4.60
CA VAL A 90 -0.53 8.71 5.06
C VAL A 90 0.68 7.96 5.59
N TYR A 91 0.46 6.92 6.40
CA TYR A 91 1.53 6.07 6.90
C TYR A 91 2.32 5.41 5.76
N LEU A 92 1.61 4.81 4.82
CA LEU A 92 2.24 4.11 3.70
C LEU A 92 3.01 5.08 2.79
N LEU A 93 2.49 6.29 2.60
CA LEU A 93 3.22 7.31 1.85
C LEU A 93 4.49 7.72 2.58
N ALA A 94 4.42 7.91 3.90
CA ALA A 94 5.58 8.23 4.71
C ALA A 94 6.64 7.11 4.63
N LEU A 95 6.20 5.86 4.67
CA LEU A 95 7.09 4.71 4.54
C LEU A 95 7.75 4.68 3.16
N ALA A 96 6.98 4.93 2.10
CA ALA A 96 7.52 4.99 0.74
C ALA A 96 8.56 6.10 0.59
N VAL A 97 8.29 7.28 1.14
CA VAL A 97 9.26 8.40 1.13
C VAL A 97 10.55 7.98 1.82
N SER A 98 10.44 7.33 2.98
CA SER A 98 11.61 6.92 3.76
C SER A 98 12.48 5.88 3.02
N HIS A 99 11.88 5.09 2.14
CA HIS A 99 12.60 4.08 1.36
C HIS A 99 12.93 4.53 -0.08
N GLY A 100 12.57 5.74 -0.45
CA GLY A 100 12.77 6.22 -1.82
C GLY A 100 11.88 5.49 -2.83
N GLY A 101 10.78 4.92 -2.38
CA GLY A 101 9.85 4.19 -3.21
C GLY A 101 8.61 5.00 -3.57
N ARG A 102 7.56 4.30 -3.96
CA ARG A 102 6.33 4.93 -4.41
C ARG A 102 5.12 4.17 -3.89
N LEU A 103 4.19 4.88 -3.28
CA LEU A 103 2.88 4.34 -2.94
C LEU A 103 1.99 4.39 -4.18
N VAL A 104 1.37 3.27 -4.51
CA VAL A 104 0.37 3.19 -5.57
C VAL A 104 -0.98 2.96 -4.91
N THR A 105 -1.92 3.83 -5.17
CA THR A 105 -3.22 3.82 -4.49
C THR A 105 -4.36 4.10 -5.47
N LEU A 106 -5.54 3.62 -5.12
CA LEU A 106 -6.79 3.98 -5.80
C LEU A 106 -7.49 5.17 -5.13
N ASP A 107 -7.01 5.61 -3.97
CA ASP A 107 -7.67 6.66 -3.20
C ASP A 107 -7.16 8.03 -3.63
N ARG A 108 -8.05 8.82 -4.22
CA ARG A 108 -7.73 10.18 -4.67
C ARG A 108 -7.67 11.19 -3.53
N ALA A 109 -8.12 10.82 -2.35
CA ALA A 109 -8.13 11.73 -1.19
C ALA A 109 -6.75 11.92 -0.60
N ILE A 110 -5.80 10.99 -0.84
CA ILE A 110 -4.44 11.12 -0.35
C ILE A 110 -3.63 12.00 -1.30
N GLY A 111 -2.86 12.94 -0.75
CA GLY A 111 -1.99 13.81 -1.52
C GLY A 111 -0.60 13.93 -0.94
N ILE A 112 0.35 14.36 -1.76
CA ILE A 112 1.75 14.47 -1.35
C ILE A 112 1.95 15.49 -0.22
N LYS A 113 1.04 16.45 -0.08
CA LYS A 113 1.13 17.45 1.00
C LYS A 113 0.89 16.86 2.38
N SER A 114 0.36 15.66 2.47
CA SER A 114 0.09 14.99 3.76
C SER A 114 1.35 14.50 4.46
N VAL A 115 2.47 14.39 3.76
CA VAL A 115 3.73 13.87 4.32
C VAL A 115 4.87 14.82 3.97
N ALA A 116 5.67 15.17 4.97
CA ALA A 116 6.85 16.01 4.77
C ALA A 116 7.84 15.29 3.84
N GLY A 117 8.37 16.03 2.88
CA GLY A 117 9.35 15.49 1.92
C GLY A 117 8.76 14.68 0.79
N ALA A 118 7.45 14.43 0.77
CA ALA A 118 6.83 13.71 -0.33
C ALA A 118 6.82 14.54 -1.60
N GLN A 119 7.17 13.91 -2.70
CA GLN A 119 7.18 14.52 -4.02
C GLN A 119 6.31 13.68 -4.97
N ALA A 120 6.06 14.22 -6.16
CA ALA A 120 5.21 13.53 -7.14
C ALA A 120 5.68 12.10 -7.44
N LYS A 121 6.98 11.85 -7.39
CA LYS A 121 7.55 10.52 -7.64
C LYS A 121 7.19 9.48 -6.57
N HIS A 122 6.74 9.93 -5.39
CA HIS A 122 6.43 9.04 -4.27
C HIS A 122 4.99 8.56 -4.24
N LEU A 123 4.13 9.09 -5.09
CA LEU A 123 2.70 8.77 -5.06
C LEU A 123 2.16 8.65 -6.49
N LEU A 124 1.51 7.52 -6.76
CA LEU A 124 0.77 7.32 -8.00
C LEU A 124 -0.66 6.95 -7.66
N THR A 125 -1.60 7.76 -8.10
CA THR A 125 -3.03 7.48 -7.94
C THR A 125 -3.58 6.91 -9.24
N LEU A 126 -4.16 5.72 -9.18
CA LEU A 126 -4.74 5.03 -10.33
C LEU A 126 -6.23 5.36 -10.47
N GLY A 127 -6.70 5.27 -11.66
CA GLY A 127 -8.11 5.47 -11.97
C GLY A 127 -8.44 6.87 -12.30
#